data_ab8dad6f849c8869798059efddd49df1
#
_entry.id   ab8dad6f849c8869798059efddd49df1
#
_cell.length_a   1.000
_cell.length_b   1.000
_cell.length_c   1.000
_cell.angle_alpha   90.00
_cell.angle_beta   90.00
_cell.angle_gamma   90.00
#
_symmetry.space_group_name_H-M   'P 1'
#
loop_
_entity.id
_entity.type
_entity.pdbx_description
1 polymer ?
#
loop_
_entity_poly.entity_id
_entity_poly.type
_entity_poly.pdbx_seq_one_letter_code
_entity_poly.pdbx_strand_id
1 'polypeptide(L)'
;MERVLITGAAGFLGSHLCERFLNEGFEVIGMDNLITGHQSNLEHLMPLEHFTFYHHDVSNFVHVSGKLDYILHFASPASPIDYLKIPIQTLKVGSLGTHNLLGLARVKKARMLIASTSEVYGDPLVHPQTEEYYGNVNPVGPRGVYDEAKRFQEAITMAYHSYHGLETRIVRIFNTYGPRMRLNDGRVLPAFIGQALRGEDLTVFGDGSQTRS
;
A
#
# COMPACT_ATOMS: atom_id res chain seq x y z
N MET A 1 -16.70 19.88 5.03
CA MET A 1 -16.35 18.43 4.91
C MET A 1 -14.84 18.36 4.71
N GLU A 2 -14.16 17.47 5.41
CA GLU A 2 -12.74 17.17 5.18
C GLU A 2 -12.60 16.29 3.93
N ARG A 3 -11.46 16.44 3.24
CA ARG A 3 -11.22 15.78 1.96
C ARG A 3 -9.97 14.94 2.00
N VAL A 4 -10.07 13.67 1.58
CA VAL A 4 -8.96 12.70 1.60
C VAL A 4 -8.68 12.15 0.20
N LEU A 5 -7.39 12.10 -0.15
CA LEU A 5 -6.91 11.33 -1.31
C LEU A 5 -6.40 9.97 -0.82
N ILE A 6 -6.92 8.90 -1.39
CA ILE A 6 -6.49 7.53 -1.12
C ILE A 6 -5.94 6.94 -2.42
N THR A 7 -4.63 6.68 -2.47
CA THR A 7 -3.99 6.02 -3.62
C THR A 7 -3.93 4.52 -3.41
N GLY A 8 -3.93 3.75 -4.51
CA GLY A 8 -4.16 2.30 -4.42
C GLY A 8 -5.61 1.97 -4.08
N ALA A 9 -6.54 2.87 -4.44
CA ALA A 9 -7.95 2.84 -4.04
C ALA A 9 -8.67 1.58 -4.53
N ALA A 10 -8.34 1.06 -5.71
CA ALA A 10 -8.95 -0.15 -6.28
C ALA A 10 -8.32 -1.46 -5.76
N GLY A 11 -7.31 -1.36 -4.89
CA GLY A 11 -6.69 -2.50 -4.21
C GLY A 11 -7.50 -2.99 -3.01
N PHE A 12 -7.00 -4.06 -2.37
CA PHE A 12 -7.61 -4.65 -1.19
C PHE A 12 -7.82 -3.61 -0.08
N LEU A 13 -6.75 -3.09 0.52
CA LEU A 13 -6.86 -2.15 1.64
C LEU A 13 -7.45 -0.80 1.22
N GLY A 14 -7.04 -0.29 0.05
CA GLY A 14 -7.50 1.00 -0.46
C GLY A 14 -9.01 1.09 -0.60
N SER A 15 -9.66 0.02 -1.09
CA SER A 15 -11.12 -0.01 -1.26
C SER A 15 -11.88 0.01 0.07
N HIS A 16 -11.37 -0.67 1.09
CA HIS A 16 -11.94 -0.60 2.45
C HIS A 16 -11.75 0.77 3.08
N LEU A 17 -10.60 1.40 2.85
CA LEU A 17 -10.35 2.76 3.33
C LEU A 17 -11.27 3.78 2.66
N CYS A 18 -11.48 3.69 1.33
CA CYS A 18 -12.44 4.55 0.64
C CYS A 18 -13.83 4.45 1.26
N GLU A 19 -14.33 3.23 1.46
CA GLU A 19 -15.62 2.98 2.09
C GLU A 19 -15.67 3.53 3.53
N ARG A 20 -14.62 3.27 4.32
CA ARG A 20 -14.56 3.73 5.71
C ARG A 20 -14.58 5.25 5.81
N PHE A 21 -13.77 5.97 5.03
CA PHE A 21 -13.72 7.43 5.07
C PHE A 21 -15.02 8.07 4.58
N LEU A 22 -15.69 7.50 3.57
CA LEU A 22 -17.04 7.93 3.17
C LEU A 22 -18.03 7.79 4.31
N ASN A 23 -18.03 6.66 5.02
CA ASN A 23 -18.91 6.42 6.17
C ASN A 23 -18.63 7.36 7.36
N GLU A 24 -17.41 7.87 7.47
CA GLU A 24 -17.02 8.89 8.46
C GLU A 24 -17.35 10.32 7.99
N GLY A 25 -17.95 10.49 6.83
CA GLY A 25 -18.40 11.79 6.32
C GLY A 25 -17.33 12.61 5.62
N PHE A 26 -16.29 11.97 5.07
CA PHE A 26 -15.29 12.63 4.24
C PHE A 26 -15.73 12.69 2.77
N GLU A 27 -15.24 13.71 2.05
CA GLU A 27 -15.16 13.64 0.59
C GLU A 27 -13.90 12.82 0.21
N VAL A 28 -14.09 11.73 -0.54
CA VAL A 28 -13.04 10.78 -0.85
C VAL A 28 -12.67 10.84 -2.33
N ILE A 29 -11.38 11.03 -2.59
CA ILE A 29 -10.78 10.85 -3.90
C ILE A 29 -10.03 9.52 -3.88
N GLY A 30 -10.52 8.54 -4.64
CA GLY A 30 -9.79 7.31 -4.92
C GLY A 30 -8.89 7.50 -6.16
N MET A 31 -7.63 7.07 -6.08
CA MET A 31 -6.70 7.13 -7.22
C MET A 31 -6.00 5.77 -7.38
N ASP A 32 -6.02 5.22 -8.59
CA ASP A 32 -5.39 3.93 -8.92
C ASP A 32 -5.09 3.85 -10.42
N ASN A 33 -4.03 3.14 -10.81
CA ASN A 33 -3.71 2.88 -12.22
C ASN A 33 -4.21 1.50 -12.69
N LEU A 34 -4.86 0.75 -11.80
CA LEU A 34 -5.46 -0.58 -12.04
C LEU A 34 -4.45 -1.66 -12.48
N ILE A 35 -3.15 -1.46 -12.24
CA ILE A 35 -2.12 -2.44 -12.62
C ILE A 35 -2.24 -3.74 -11.82
N THR A 36 -2.69 -3.66 -10.57
CA THR A 36 -2.97 -4.81 -9.69
C THR A 36 -4.33 -4.68 -8.99
N GLY A 37 -4.87 -3.48 -8.90
CA GLY A 37 -6.21 -3.19 -8.40
C GLY A 37 -7.30 -3.58 -9.38
N HIS A 38 -8.53 -3.73 -8.90
CA HIS A 38 -9.67 -4.08 -9.73
C HIS A 38 -10.82 -3.12 -9.49
N GLN A 39 -11.39 -2.55 -10.57
CA GLN A 39 -12.44 -1.54 -10.48
C GLN A 39 -13.69 -2.06 -9.74
N SER A 40 -13.98 -3.36 -9.83
CA SER A 40 -15.11 -3.97 -9.09
C SER A 40 -15.05 -3.76 -7.58
N ASN A 41 -13.86 -3.52 -7.02
CA ASN A 41 -13.72 -3.20 -5.60
C ASN A 41 -14.32 -1.83 -5.22
N LEU A 42 -14.59 -0.98 -6.22
CA LEU A 42 -15.09 0.38 -6.04
C LEU A 42 -16.49 0.60 -6.65
N GLU A 43 -17.06 -0.39 -7.36
CA GLU A 43 -18.34 -0.24 -8.06
C GLU A 43 -19.48 0.28 -7.16
N HIS A 44 -19.55 -0.20 -5.92
CA HIS A 44 -20.55 0.22 -4.94
C HIS A 44 -20.34 1.65 -4.43
N LEU A 45 -19.16 2.24 -4.61
CA LEU A 45 -18.84 3.62 -4.22
C LEU A 45 -19.05 4.62 -5.36
N MET A 46 -18.95 4.17 -6.62
CA MET A 46 -19.03 5.05 -7.80
C MET A 46 -20.31 5.91 -7.87
N PRO A 47 -21.51 5.43 -7.44
CA PRO A 47 -22.70 6.25 -7.45
C PRO A 47 -22.80 7.28 -6.32
N LEU A 48 -21.89 7.24 -5.32
CA LEU A 48 -21.98 8.10 -4.15
C LEU A 48 -21.48 9.52 -4.46
N GLU A 49 -22.24 10.53 -4.05
CA GLU A 49 -21.98 11.95 -4.32
C GLU A 49 -20.57 12.43 -3.87
N HIS A 50 -20.10 11.90 -2.75
CA HIS A 50 -18.83 12.32 -2.14
C HIS A 50 -17.66 11.40 -2.48
N PHE A 51 -17.79 10.54 -3.50
CA PHE A 51 -16.73 9.71 -4.03
C PHE A 51 -16.37 10.11 -5.45
N THR A 52 -15.07 10.32 -5.67
CA THR A 52 -14.53 10.57 -7.03
C THR A 52 -13.37 9.61 -7.28
N PHE A 53 -13.36 8.95 -8.44
CA PHE A 53 -12.27 8.07 -8.85
C PHE A 53 -11.43 8.68 -9.96
N TYR A 54 -10.11 8.69 -9.79
CA TYR A 54 -9.15 9.06 -10.81
C TYR A 54 -8.33 7.83 -11.24
N HIS A 55 -8.45 7.46 -12.50
CA HIS A 55 -7.54 6.49 -13.12
C HIS A 55 -6.22 7.18 -13.41
N HIS A 56 -5.21 6.99 -12.53
CA HIS A 56 -3.93 7.69 -12.63
C HIS A 56 -2.79 6.93 -11.97
N ASP A 57 -1.61 6.98 -12.58
CA ASP A 57 -0.37 6.43 -12.03
C ASP A 57 0.36 7.51 -11.21
N VAL A 58 0.50 7.30 -9.92
CA VAL A 58 1.14 8.24 -9.00
C VAL A 58 2.64 8.44 -9.27
N SER A 59 3.28 7.57 -10.06
CA SER A 59 4.65 7.78 -10.52
C SER A 59 4.77 8.97 -11.50
N ASN A 60 3.65 9.40 -12.09
CA ASN A 60 3.53 10.62 -12.87
C ASN A 60 3.15 11.80 -11.98
N PHE A 61 3.21 13.02 -12.52
CA PHE A 61 2.82 14.23 -11.79
C PHE A 61 1.36 14.14 -11.31
N VAL A 62 1.14 14.32 -10.02
CA VAL A 62 -0.19 14.24 -9.39
C VAL A 62 -0.74 15.64 -9.14
N HIS A 63 -1.92 15.91 -9.69
CA HIS A 63 -2.67 17.13 -9.42
C HIS A 63 -4.06 16.81 -8.89
N VAL A 64 -4.45 17.49 -7.82
CA VAL A 64 -5.80 17.45 -7.25
C VAL A 64 -6.29 18.88 -7.06
N SER A 65 -7.44 19.21 -7.65
CA SER A 65 -8.03 20.56 -7.53
C SER A 65 -8.63 20.78 -6.14
N GLY A 66 -8.65 22.03 -5.69
CA GLY A 66 -9.26 22.42 -4.42
C GLY A 66 -8.40 22.06 -3.20
N LYS A 67 -9.02 22.15 -2.02
CA LYS A 67 -8.42 21.81 -0.73
C LYS A 67 -8.24 20.29 -0.62
N LEU A 68 -7.20 19.86 0.09
CA LEU A 68 -6.96 18.48 0.46
C LEU A 68 -6.44 18.47 1.90
N ASP A 69 -7.09 17.70 2.76
CA ASP A 69 -6.76 17.64 4.19
C ASP A 69 -5.85 16.46 4.51
N TYR A 70 -6.05 15.33 3.81
CA TYR A 70 -5.30 14.08 4.04
C TYR A 70 -4.90 13.40 2.74
N ILE A 71 -3.75 12.74 2.77
CA ILE A 71 -3.31 11.80 1.73
C ILE A 71 -2.94 10.48 2.39
N LEU A 72 -3.58 9.40 1.95
CA LEU A 72 -3.27 8.04 2.34
C LEU A 72 -2.63 7.31 1.15
N HIS A 73 -1.32 7.05 1.25
CA HIS A 73 -0.58 6.43 0.16
C HIS A 73 -0.50 4.91 0.35
N PHE A 74 -1.41 4.20 -0.32
CA PHE A 74 -1.51 2.73 -0.33
C PHE A 74 -1.17 2.11 -1.69
N ALA A 75 -0.91 2.92 -2.73
CA ALA A 75 -0.53 2.43 -4.05
C ALA A 75 0.83 1.72 -3.98
N SER A 76 0.82 0.42 -4.19
CA SER A 76 2.02 -0.42 -4.33
C SER A 76 1.61 -1.83 -4.77
N PRO A 77 2.30 -2.47 -5.73
CA PRO A 77 2.22 -3.90 -5.92
C PRO A 77 2.80 -4.60 -4.68
N ALA A 78 1.93 -5.19 -3.84
CA ALA A 78 2.32 -5.74 -2.54
C ALA A 78 2.39 -7.28 -2.51
N SER A 79 1.92 -7.94 -3.57
CA SER A 79 1.99 -9.39 -3.72
C SER A 79 3.34 -9.80 -4.31
N PRO A 80 4.01 -10.86 -3.78
CA PRO A 80 5.22 -11.42 -4.39
C PRO A 80 5.06 -11.77 -5.86
N ILE A 81 3.89 -12.27 -6.26
CA ILE A 81 3.58 -12.60 -7.65
C ILE A 81 3.61 -11.35 -8.54
N ASP A 82 3.15 -10.21 -8.03
CA ASP A 82 3.08 -8.96 -8.80
C ASP A 82 4.43 -8.25 -8.84
N TYR A 83 5.05 -7.96 -7.69
CA TYR A 83 6.26 -7.14 -7.70
C TYR A 83 7.45 -7.83 -8.37
N LEU A 84 7.46 -9.17 -8.44
CA LEU A 84 8.46 -9.91 -9.22
C LEU A 84 8.20 -9.82 -10.73
N LYS A 85 6.96 -9.64 -11.17
CA LYS A 85 6.61 -9.48 -12.59
C LYS A 85 6.79 -8.04 -13.08
N ILE A 86 6.58 -7.05 -12.21
CA ILE A 86 6.64 -5.63 -12.53
C ILE A 86 7.61 -4.88 -11.59
N PRO A 87 8.91 -5.31 -11.53
CA PRO A 87 9.85 -4.79 -10.53
C PRO A 87 10.13 -3.30 -10.69
N ILE A 88 10.24 -2.79 -11.92
CA ILE A 88 10.54 -1.38 -12.18
C ILE A 88 9.36 -0.50 -11.76
N GLN A 89 8.12 -0.91 -12.04
CA GLN A 89 6.91 -0.18 -11.62
C GLN A 89 6.79 -0.15 -10.10
N THR A 90 7.14 -1.24 -9.43
CA THR A 90 7.17 -1.33 -7.96
C THR A 90 8.17 -0.34 -7.35
N LEU A 91 9.38 -0.26 -7.89
CA LEU A 91 10.38 0.72 -7.45
C LEU A 91 9.94 2.16 -7.75
N LYS A 92 9.34 2.42 -8.92
CA LYS A 92 8.84 3.76 -9.29
C LYS A 92 7.73 4.24 -8.36
N VAL A 93 6.77 3.40 -8.01
CA VAL A 93 5.68 3.82 -7.11
C VAL A 93 6.20 4.09 -5.70
N GLY A 94 7.14 3.29 -5.18
CA GLY A 94 7.77 3.51 -3.88
C GLY A 94 8.65 4.76 -3.83
N SER A 95 9.28 5.13 -4.95
CA SER A 95 10.18 6.29 -5.05
C SER A 95 9.48 7.52 -5.63
N LEU A 96 9.28 7.57 -6.94
CA LEU A 96 8.69 8.72 -7.63
C LEU A 96 7.25 8.98 -7.17
N GLY A 97 6.44 7.92 -6.99
CA GLY A 97 5.06 8.03 -6.53
C GLY A 97 5.00 8.68 -5.14
N THR A 98 5.81 8.20 -4.22
CA THR A 98 5.88 8.77 -2.86
C THR A 98 6.38 10.21 -2.89
N HIS A 99 7.43 10.52 -3.68
CA HIS A 99 7.94 11.88 -3.84
C HIS A 99 6.87 12.85 -4.38
N ASN A 100 6.12 12.45 -5.42
CA ASN A 100 5.04 13.26 -6.00
C ASN A 100 3.94 13.56 -4.97
N LEU A 101 3.54 12.56 -4.18
CA LEU A 101 2.50 12.72 -3.17
C LEU A 101 2.97 13.55 -1.96
N LEU A 102 4.23 13.43 -1.55
CA LEU A 102 4.83 14.29 -0.53
C LEU A 102 4.90 15.75 -1.01
N GLY A 103 5.24 15.95 -2.28
CA GLY A 103 5.18 17.27 -2.92
C GLY A 103 3.78 17.85 -2.94
N LEU A 104 2.78 17.06 -3.30
CA LEU A 104 1.36 17.45 -3.24
C LEU A 104 0.92 17.76 -1.81
N ALA A 105 1.25 16.91 -0.83
CA ALA A 105 0.93 17.13 0.58
C ALA A 105 1.49 18.45 1.09
N ARG A 106 2.74 18.77 0.74
CA ARG A 106 3.38 20.04 1.09
C ARG A 106 2.64 21.24 0.50
N VAL A 107 2.30 21.21 -0.79
CA VAL A 107 1.59 22.31 -1.48
C VAL A 107 0.19 22.49 -0.91
N LYS A 108 -0.52 21.40 -0.62
CA LYS A 108 -1.87 21.42 -0.06
C LYS A 108 -1.92 21.64 1.45
N LYS A 109 -0.77 21.59 2.14
CA LYS A 109 -0.67 21.54 3.61
C LYS A 109 -1.50 20.38 4.19
N ALA A 110 -1.55 19.27 3.47
CA ALA A 110 -2.27 18.07 3.86
C ALA A 110 -1.39 17.19 4.75
N ARG A 111 -2.02 16.49 5.70
CA ARG A 111 -1.38 15.42 6.46
C ARG A 111 -1.21 14.19 5.58
N MET A 112 -0.11 13.47 5.74
CA MET A 112 0.15 12.29 4.91
C MET A 112 0.42 11.04 5.75
N LEU A 113 -0.26 9.95 5.40
CA LEU A 113 0.00 8.62 5.92
C LEU A 113 0.51 7.74 4.77
N ILE A 114 1.60 7.02 5.01
CA ILE A 114 2.11 6.02 4.06
C ILE A 114 1.95 4.60 4.61
N ALA A 115 1.56 3.70 3.73
CA ALA A 115 1.53 2.27 3.99
C ALA A 115 2.92 1.68 3.74
N SER A 116 3.67 1.46 4.82
CA SER A 116 4.86 0.62 4.84
C SER A 116 4.47 -0.84 5.15
N THR A 117 5.41 -1.67 5.50
CA THR A 117 5.23 -3.11 5.63
C THR A 117 6.21 -3.70 6.64
N SER A 118 5.89 -4.87 7.20
CA SER A 118 6.85 -5.68 7.95
C SER A 118 8.07 -6.13 7.13
N GLU A 119 7.97 -6.10 5.80
CA GLU A 119 9.07 -6.49 4.91
C GLU A 119 10.27 -5.53 4.95
N VAL A 120 10.11 -4.32 5.52
CA VAL A 120 11.24 -3.41 5.79
C VAL A 120 12.25 -4.01 6.78
N TYR A 121 11.84 -5.00 7.55
CA TYR A 121 12.71 -5.76 8.45
C TYR A 121 13.50 -6.87 7.76
N GLY A 122 13.12 -7.26 6.53
CA GLY A 122 13.77 -8.30 5.75
C GLY A 122 13.64 -9.69 6.37
N ASP A 123 14.77 -10.38 6.55
CA ASP A 123 14.89 -11.64 7.31
C ASP A 123 15.28 -11.30 8.76
N PRO A 124 14.34 -11.08 9.67
CA PRO A 124 14.60 -10.42 10.93
C PRO A 124 15.34 -11.34 11.90
N LEU A 125 16.34 -10.77 12.57
CA LEU A 125 17.11 -11.44 13.63
C LEU A 125 16.55 -11.15 15.02
N VAL A 126 15.52 -10.30 15.12
CA VAL A 126 14.88 -9.88 16.38
C VAL A 126 13.40 -10.21 16.33
N HIS A 127 12.90 -10.87 17.35
CA HIS A 127 11.50 -11.28 17.51
C HIS A 127 11.01 -11.00 18.93
N PRO A 128 9.83 -10.32 19.09
CA PRO A 128 9.07 -9.60 18.06
C PRO A 128 9.86 -8.40 17.55
N GLN A 129 9.56 -7.95 16.30
CA GLN A 129 10.20 -6.77 15.72
C GLN A 129 9.67 -5.51 16.39
N THR A 130 10.58 -4.70 16.93
CA THR A 130 10.27 -3.36 17.44
C THR A 130 10.42 -2.31 16.35
N GLU A 131 9.83 -1.12 16.53
CA GLU A 131 9.91 -0.04 15.53
C GLU A 131 11.35 0.49 15.36
N GLU A 132 12.20 0.36 16.39
CA GLU A 132 13.61 0.76 16.37
C GLU A 132 14.52 -0.23 15.65
N TYR A 133 14.04 -1.44 15.34
CA TYR A 133 14.85 -2.43 14.64
C TYR A 133 15.04 -2.05 13.17
N TYR A 134 16.29 -1.93 12.72
CA TYR A 134 16.61 -1.48 11.35
C TYR A 134 16.43 -2.54 10.28
N GLY A 135 16.27 -3.80 10.68
CA GLY A 135 16.08 -4.91 9.76
C GLY A 135 17.36 -5.55 9.26
N ASN A 136 17.18 -6.63 8.50
CA ASN A 136 18.22 -7.40 7.83
C ASN A 136 17.76 -7.68 6.39
N VAL A 137 18.02 -6.73 5.50
CA VAL A 137 17.54 -6.74 4.10
C VAL A 137 18.69 -6.97 3.14
N ASN A 138 18.49 -7.88 2.17
CA ASN A 138 19.38 -8.03 1.03
C ASN A 138 18.90 -7.15 -0.14
N PRO A 139 19.54 -5.98 -0.40
CA PRO A 139 19.06 -5.02 -1.40
C PRO A 139 19.16 -5.53 -2.85
N VAL A 140 19.97 -6.54 -3.10
CA VAL A 140 20.15 -7.15 -4.44
C VAL A 140 19.53 -8.54 -4.53
N GLY A 141 18.87 -8.98 -3.47
CA GLY A 141 18.17 -10.26 -3.44
C GLY A 141 16.84 -10.21 -4.23
N PRO A 142 16.21 -11.38 -4.46
CA PRO A 142 14.98 -11.45 -5.27
C PRO A 142 13.81 -10.64 -4.70
N ARG A 143 13.79 -10.38 -3.39
CA ARG A 143 12.77 -9.55 -2.72
C ARG A 143 13.18 -8.09 -2.60
N GLY A 144 14.45 -7.74 -2.87
CA GLY A 144 15.00 -6.40 -2.69
C GLY A 144 14.20 -5.30 -3.40
N VAL A 145 13.54 -5.61 -4.50
CA VAL A 145 12.66 -4.69 -5.22
C VAL A 145 11.56 -4.11 -4.32
N TYR A 146 10.81 -4.96 -3.62
CA TYR A 146 9.72 -4.51 -2.77
C TYR A 146 10.25 -3.95 -1.45
N ASP A 147 11.17 -4.65 -0.83
CA ASP A 147 11.73 -4.29 0.47
C ASP A 147 12.40 -2.91 0.40
N GLU A 148 13.25 -2.66 -0.60
CA GLU A 148 13.92 -1.36 -0.76
C GLU A 148 12.98 -0.26 -1.27
N ALA A 149 11.96 -0.57 -2.08
CA ALA A 149 10.93 0.41 -2.44
C ALA A 149 10.23 0.96 -1.17
N LYS A 150 9.91 0.09 -0.22
CA LYS A 150 9.26 0.46 1.05
C LYS A 150 10.22 1.16 2.02
N ARG A 151 11.46 0.70 2.13
CA ARG A 151 12.51 1.35 2.94
C ARG A 151 12.81 2.76 2.42
N PHE A 152 12.93 2.94 1.11
CA PHE A 152 13.08 4.26 0.51
C PHE A 152 11.86 5.15 0.77
N GLN A 153 10.65 4.59 0.68
CA GLN A 153 9.41 5.30 0.99
C GLN A 153 9.42 5.86 2.42
N GLU A 154 9.84 5.08 3.42
CA GLU A 154 9.99 5.56 4.79
C GLU A 154 11.06 6.67 4.88
N ALA A 155 12.23 6.45 4.30
CA ALA A 155 13.35 7.38 4.36
C ALA A 155 13.01 8.76 3.76
N ILE A 156 12.40 8.80 2.56
CA ILE A 156 12.00 10.06 1.92
C ILE A 156 10.87 10.74 2.70
N THR A 157 9.95 9.99 3.29
CA THR A 157 8.86 10.54 4.12
C THR A 157 9.43 11.23 5.35
N MET A 158 10.39 10.60 6.05
CA MET A 158 11.07 11.21 7.20
C MET A 158 11.91 12.42 6.81
N ALA A 159 12.53 12.42 5.63
CA ALA A 159 13.24 13.60 5.12
C ALA A 159 12.30 14.79 4.91
N TYR A 160 11.11 14.57 4.32
CA TYR A 160 10.10 15.63 4.19
C TYR A 160 9.55 16.11 5.54
N HIS A 161 9.34 15.20 6.48
CA HIS A 161 8.96 15.54 7.84
C HIS A 161 9.99 16.46 8.50
N SER A 162 11.25 16.04 8.51
CA SER A 162 12.33 16.74 9.20
C SER A 162 12.70 18.08 8.54
N TYR A 163 12.75 18.13 7.20
CA TYR A 163 13.20 19.31 6.47
C TYR A 163 12.08 20.32 6.20
N HIS A 164 10.86 19.86 5.93
CA HIS A 164 9.73 20.72 5.59
C HIS A 164 8.67 20.85 6.70
N GLY A 165 8.82 20.13 7.82
CA GLY A 165 7.81 20.12 8.88
C GLY A 165 6.49 19.47 8.46
N LEU A 166 6.51 18.61 7.41
CA LEU A 166 5.29 17.97 6.93
C LEU A 166 4.77 17.00 7.99
N GLU A 167 3.48 17.09 8.31
CA GLU A 167 2.84 16.15 9.23
C GLU A 167 2.64 14.79 8.54
N THR A 168 3.45 13.81 8.93
CA THR A 168 3.46 12.47 8.32
C THR A 168 3.25 11.38 9.37
N ARG A 169 2.69 10.25 8.90
CA ARG A 169 2.61 9.00 9.67
C ARG A 169 3.04 7.84 8.78
N ILE A 170 3.72 6.87 9.37
CA ILE A 170 4.16 5.64 8.73
C ILE A 170 3.50 4.47 9.44
N VAL A 171 2.82 3.58 8.71
CA VAL A 171 2.25 2.35 9.26
C VAL A 171 2.92 1.15 8.63
N ARG A 172 3.61 0.32 9.39
CA ARG A 172 4.19 -0.94 8.97
C ARG A 172 3.16 -2.05 9.09
N ILE A 173 2.51 -2.35 7.97
CA ILE A 173 1.42 -3.33 7.91
C ILE A 173 2.04 -4.73 7.85
N PHE A 174 1.65 -5.57 8.78
CA PHE A 174 1.99 -7.01 8.79
C PHE A 174 1.01 -7.79 7.91
N ASN A 175 1.15 -9.12 7.86
CA ASN A 175 0.31 -9.96 7.02
C ASN A 175 -1.18 -9.77 7.36
N THR A 176 -1.93 -9.35 6.36
CA THR A 176 -3.34 -9.01 6.47
C THR A 176 -4.11 -9.74 5.36
N TYR A 177 -5.31 -10.22 5.67
CA TYR A 177 -6.22 -10.85 4.72
C TYR A 177 -7.66 -10.40 4.98
N GLY A 178 -8.52 -10.55 3.99
CA GLY A 178 -9.93 -10.18 4.13
C GLY A 178 -10.68 -10.13 2.79
N PRO A 179 -11.96 -9.71 2.81
CA PRO A 179 -12.75 -9.50 1.60
C PRO A 179 -12.06 -8.61 0.59
N ARG A 180 -12.31 -8.79 -0.70
CA ARG A 180 -11.68 -8.08 -1.82
C ARG A 180 -10.18 -8.38 -2.02
N MET A 181 -9.59 -9.25 -1.21
CA MET A 181 -8.26 -9.77 -1.49
C MET A 181 -8.33 -10.83 -2.57
N ARG A 182 -7.39 -10.81 -3.51
CA ARG A 182 -7.36 -11.81 -4.60
C ARG A 182 -6.99 -13.18 -4.04
N LEU A 183 -7.73 -14.23 -4.46
CA LEU A 183 -7.44 -15.62 -4.05
C LEU A 183 -6.05 -16.09 -4.51
N ASN A 184 -5.60 -15.61 -5.67
CA ASN A 184 -4.29 -15.91 -6.23
C ASN A 184 -3.23 -14.84 -5.87
N ASP A 185 -3.33 -14.23 -4.70
CA ASP A 185 -2.38 -13.22 -4.21
C ASP A 185 -0.98 -13.81 -3.91
N GLY A 186 -0.87 -15.12 -3.72
CA GLY A 186 0.38 -15.81 -3.42
C GLY A 186 0.72 -15.88 -1.93
N ARG A 187 -0.12 -15.33 -1.05
CA ARG A 187 0.01 -15.46 0.40
C ARG A 187 -0.73 -16.70 0.90
N VAL A 188 -0.28 -17.22 2.04
CA VAL A 188 -0.73 -18.52 2.57
C VAL A 188 -2.24 -18.57 2.84
N LEU A 189 -2.82 -17.58 3.50
CA LEU A 189 -4.24 -17.62 3.89
C LEU A 189 -5.19 -17.57 2.69
N PRO A 190 -5.07 -16.66 1.72
CA PRO A 190 -5.87 -16.70 0.50
C PRO A 190 -5.70 -18.02 -0.29
N ALA A 191 -4.48 -18.55 -0.37
CA ALA A 191 -4.22 -19.82 -1.04
C ALA A 191 -4.94 -20.97 -0.34
N PHE A 192 -4.79 -21.13 0.96
CA PHE A 192 -5.42 -22.19 1.74
C PHE A 192 -6.95 -22.10 1.74
N ILE A 193 -7.51 -20.91 1.91
CA ILE A 193 -8.96 -20.70 1.82
C ILE A 193 -9.47 -21.09 0.43
N GLY A 194 -8.79 -20.65 -0.62
CA GLY A 194 -9.17 -20.98 -1.99
C GLY A 194 -9.10 -22.48 -2.28
N GLN A 195 -8.04 -23.15 -1.85
CA GLN A 195 -7.87 -24.61 -2.00
C GLN A 195 -8.93 -25.37 -1.22
N ALA A 196 -9.15 -25.02 0.04
CA ALA A 196 -10.16 -25.68 0.88
C ALA A 196 -11.57 -25.54 0.28
N LEU A 197 -11.94 -24.36 -0.23
CA LEU A 197 -13.24 -24.12 -0.87
C LEU A 197 -13.45 -24.93 -2.16
N ARG A 198 -12.35 -25.29 -2.85
CA ARG A 198 -12.40 -26.12 -4.07
C ARG A 198 -12.23 -27.62 -3.80
N GLY A 199 -12.01 -28.01 -2.54
CA GLY A 199 -11.71 -29.40 -2.17
C GLY A 199 -10.34 -29.88 -2.65
N GLU A 200 -9.40 -28.98 -2.85
CA GLU A 200 -8.02 -29.25 -3.26
C GLU A 200 -7.12 -29.49 -2.03
N ASP A 201 -6.04 -30.21 -2.21
CA ASP A 201 -5.02 -30.38 -1.17
C ASP A 201 -4.33 -29.04 -0.85
N LEU A 202 -4.05 -28.81 0.44
CA LEU A 202 -3.34 -27.61 0.87
C LEU A 202 -1.85 -27.73 0.52
N THR A 203 -1.32 -26.76 -0.23
CA THR A 203 0.09 -26.75 -0.61
C THR A 203 0.97 -26.16 0.48
N VAL A 204 1.98 -26.91 0.91
CA VAL A 204 2.99 -26.46 1.88
C VAL A 204 4.30 -26.22 1.14
N PHE A 205 4.90 -25.04 1.31
CA PHE A 205 6.22 -24.72 0.77
C PHE A 205 7.30 -25.07 1.81
N GLY A 206 8.34 -25.80 1.37
CA GLY A 206 9.38 -26.31 2.26
C GLY A 206 8.84 -27.43 3.18
N ASP A 207 9.30 -27.43 4.42
CA ASP A 207 8.91 -28.41 5.45
C ASP A 207 7.82 -27.91 6.42
N GLY A 208 7.35 -26.69 6.23
CA GLY A 208 6.34 -26.07 7.09
C GLY A 208 6.87 -25.53 8.43
N SER A 209 8.18 -25.51 8.64
CA SER A 209 8.79 -25.00 9.88
C SER A 209 8.87 -23.48 9.96
N GLN A 210 8.53 -22.76 8.89
CA GLN A 210 8.61 -21.30 8.83
C GLN A 210 7.66 -20.66 9.84
N THR A 211 8.18 -19.70 10.59
CA THR A 211 7.42 -18.91 11.56
C THR A 211 7.40 -17.44 11.16
N ARG A 212 6.31 -16.74 11.50
CA ARG A 212 6.16 -15.28 11.40
C ARG A 212 5.49 -14.75 12.65
N SER A 213 5.98 -13.65 13.17
CA SER A 213 5.40 -12.95 14.33
C SER A 213 5.40 -11.46 14.09
#